data_fd470e1c02a92dc9e52209cfd137f477
#
_entry.id   fd470e1c02a92dc9e52209cfd137f477
#
_cell.length_a   1.000
_cell.length_b   1.000
_cell.length_c   1.000
_cell.angle_alpha   90.00
_cell.angle_beta   90.00
_cell.angle_gamma   90.00
#
_symmetry.space_group_name_H-M   'P 1'
#
loop_
_entity.id
_entity.type
_entity.pdbx_description
1 polymer ?
#
loop_
_entity_poly.entity_id
_entity_poly.type
_entity_poly.pdbx_seq_one_letter_code
_entity_poly.pdbx_strand_id
1 'polypeptide(L)'
;MLHRISATARVSVPPSRAGPSRKIRFAGVMLALSAATATSGQDAKAQGAQLIAAAPSHADSGKTPTDSTASAASAAAALPKWFDELAVNAFVSTAYQYNSNRPTTGTSSYRVFDFSDNSFNLDVAELVVQIAASKPNDAGFRVDFAAGNSIPQITKTQDQNAAQFDLQQAFASYIAPLGSGLRFDVGKFVTHMGYELIEGYDGYNDNYSRSILFGYAIPFTHTGVKASYAFSSKVAAMVEVVNGWDLLRDNNRSKSVGAQLTLTPVAPLSVLLNWIGGAEIANDNHTNRNVFDVVAILKPTRTLTFGVNGDYGIENGTSIVNPGSDATWKGIAGYATLALTNKFSVALRGETFHDEDGVRLGTGTKATVSEGTFTPAYKFTDHVLLRGEVRYDTANQPIFAKQGTLSDKQTTVGANVIFVY
;
A
#
# COMPACT_ATOMS: atom_id res chain seq x y z
N MET A 1 -39.25 19.99 -39.21
CA MET A 1 -39.46 19.08 -40.34
C MET A 1 -38.78 17.78 -40.06
N LEU A 2 -39.56 16.77 -39.87
CA LEU A 2 -39.40 15.36 -39.64
C LEU A 2 -38.29 14.65 -40.50
N HIS A 3 -37.48 13.74 -39.92
CA HIS A 3 -37.66 12.32 -40.19
C HIS A 3 -36.88 11.43 -39.21
N ARG A 4 -37.60 10.53 -38.53
CA ARG A 4 -37.12 9.33 -37.82
C ARG A 4 -36.80 8.28 -38.86
N ILE A 5 -35.72 7.50 -38.62
CA ILE A 5 -35.68 6.10 -39.10
C ILE A 5 -35.07 5.25 -37.94
N SER A 6 -35.94 4.34 -37.48
CA SER A 6 -35.62 3.22 -36.58
C SER A 6 -35.25 2.01 -37.45
N ALA A 7 -34.17 1.31 -37.07
CA ALA A 7 -33.90 -0.03 -37.64
C ALA A 7 -33.38 -0.93 -36.51
N THR A 8 -34.27 -1.75 -35.98
CA THR A 8 -33.98 -2.90 -35.13
C THR A 8 -33.51 -4.08 -35.97
N ALA A 9 -32.26 -4.51 -35.82
CA ALA A 9 -31.79 -5.77 -36.35
C ALA A 9 -31.77 -6.80 -35.20
N ARG A 10 -32.64 -7.80 -35.28
CA ARG A 10 -32.63 -9.02 -34.47
C ARG A 10 -31.59 -9.98 -35.06
N VAL A 11 -30.56 -10.32 -34.28
CA VAL A 11 -29.66 -11.44 -34.58
C VAL A 11 -30.18 -12.68 -33.87
N SER A 12 -30.61 -13.68 -34.65
CA SER A 12 -31.00 -15.01 -34.14
C SER A 12 -29.74 -15.87 -33.92
N VAL A 13 -29.58 -16.37 -32.67
CA VAL A 13 -28.55 -17.35 -32.31
C VAL A 13 -29.10 -18.77 -32.49
N PRO A 14 -28.43 -19.69 -33.23
CA PRO A 14 -28.86 -21.08 -33.31
C PRO A 14 -28.45 -21.87 -32.04
N PRO A 15 -29.19 -22.96 -31.69
CA PRO A 15 -28.90 -23.72 -30.49
C PRO A 15 -27.65 -24.58 -30.65
N SER A 16 -26.74 -24.49 -29.67
CA SER A 16 -25.55 -25.32 -29.57
C SER A 16 -25.90 -26.73 -29.10
N ARG A 17 -25.45 -27.73 -29.83
CA ARG A 17 -25.50 -29.15 -29.44
C ARG A 17 -24.64 -29.43 -28.25
N ALA A 18 -25.22 -30.07 -27.22
CA ALA A 18 -24.52 -30.61 -26.07
C ALA A 18 -23.54 -31.72 -26.49
N GLY A 19 -22.25 -31.52 -26.23
CA GLY A 19 -21.23 -32.57 -26.28
C GLY A 19 -20.95 -33.10 -24.87
N PRO A 20 -20.40 -34.32 -24.71
CA PRO A 20 -20.37 -35.01 -23.43
C PRO A 20 -19.43 -34.38 -22.43
N SER A 21 -19.91 -34.25 -21.19
CA SER A 21 -19.18 -33.75 -20.03
C SER A 21 -17.93 -34.59 -19.71
N ARG A 22 -16.75 -34.03 -19.93
CA ARG A 22 -15.51 -34.55 -19.34
C ARG A 22 -15.48 -34.14 -17.85
N LYS A 23 -15.65 -35.09 -16.97
CA LYS A 23 -15.39 -34.92 -15.53
C LYS A 23 -13.90 -34.65 -15.35
N ILE A 24 -13.56 -33.39 -15.06
CA ILE A 24 -12.24 -33.01 -14.54
C ILE A 24 -12.23 -33.45 -13.07
N ARG A 25 -11.47 -34.49 -12.78
CA ARG A 25 -11.15 -34.87 -11.40
C ARG A 25 -10.14 -33.84 -10.89
N PHE A 26 -10.56 -32.95 -9.99
CA PHE A 26 -9.65 -32.22 -9.12
C PHE A 26 -8.97 -33.22 -8.20
N ALA A 27 -7.69 -33.49 -8.44
CA ALA A 27 -6.84 -34.12 -7.45
C ALA A 27 -6.67 -33.08 -6.32
N GLY A 28 -7.19 -33.42 -5.14
CA GLY A 28 -7.04 -32.58 -3.96
C GLY A 28 -5.55 -32.48 -3.60
N VAL A 29 -5.00 -31.27 -3.72
CA VAL A 29 -3.74 -30.92 -3.08
C VAL A 29 -4.06 -30.70 -1.61
N MET A 30 -3.80 -31.69 -0.76
CA MET A 30 -3.69 -31.47 0.68
C MET A 30 -2.42 -30.65 0.91
N LEU A 31 -2.59 -29.36 1.12
CA LEU A 31 -1.55 -28.52 1.70
C LEU A 31 -1.40 -28.94 3.18
N ALA A 32 -0.28 -29.57 3.51
CA ALA A 32 0.14 -29.69 4.89
C ALA A 32 0.54 -28.29 5.37
N LEU A 33 -0.32 -27.64 6.17
CA LEU A 33 0.04 -26.45 6.91
C LEU A 33 1.07 -26.84 7.98
N SER A 34 2.34 -26.58 7.74
CA SER A 34 3.30 -26.41 8.83
C SER A 34 3.01 -25.04 9.47
N ALA A 35 2.59 -25.08 10.73
CA ALA A 35 2.37 -23.87 11.52
C ALA A 35 3.70 -23.14 11.72
N ALA A 36 3.99 -22.16 10.88
CA ALA A 36 4.92 -21.11 11.22
C ALA A 36 4.21 -20.23 12.25
N THR A 37 4.76 -20.11 13.44
CA THR A 37 4.29 -19.21 14.48
C THR A 37 4.38 -17.79 13.94
N ALA A 38 3.23 -17.24 13.51
CA ALA A 38 3.11 -15.85 13.12
C ALA A 38 3.38 -14.99 14.36
N THR A 39 4.50 -14.29 14.37
CA THR A 39 4.72 -13.18 15.27
C THR A 39 3.68 -12.11 14.94
N SER A 40 2.99 -11.64 15.97
CA SER A 40 1.86 -10.71 15.90
C SER A 40 2.13 -9.53 14.96
N GLY A 41 1.13 -9.19 14.10
CA GLY A 41 1.16 -8.15 13.05
C GLY A 41 1.46 -6.71 13.49
N GLN A 42 2.02 -6.51 14.68
CA GLN A 42 2.52 -5.21 15.16
C GLN A 42 3.95 -4.88 14.70
N ASP A 43 4.70 -5.86 14.18
CA ASP A 43 6.08 -5.62 13.74
C ASP A 43 6.20 -5.18 12.27
N ALA A 44 5.11 -5.27 11.49
CA ALA A 44 5.08 -4.91 10.07
C ALA A 44 5.01 -3.37 9.79
N LYS A 45 4.94 -2.53 10.81
CA LYS A 45 4.78 -1.06 10.67
C LYS A 45 6.00 -0.29 10.19
N ALA A 46 7.01 -0.96 9.71
CA ALA A 46 8.18 -0.24 9.24
C ALA A 46 8.75 -0.89 7.98
N GLN A 47 8.18 -0.57 6.82
CA GLN A 47 8.88 -0.89 5.56
C GLN A 47 10.30 -0.29 5.53
N GLY A 48 10.54 0.82 6.22
CA GLY A 48 11.88 1.35 6.44
C GLY A 48 12.69 0.63 7.53
N ALA A 49 12.06 -0.02 8.52
CA ALA A 49 12.75 -0.74 9.58
C ALA A 49 13.07 -2.20 9.20
N GLN A 50 12.47 -2.78 8.17
CA GLN A 50 12.80 -4.13 7.68
C GLN A 50 14.24 -4.25 7.19
N LEU A 51 14.89 -3.15 6.79
CA LEU A 51 16.31 -3.15 6.42
C LEU A 51 17.26 -3.45 7.59
N ILE A 52 16.84 -3.25 8.83
CA ILE A 52 17.66 -3.46 10.04
C ILE A 52 17.36 -4.81 10.73
N ALA A 53 16.21 -5.44 10.47
CA ALA A 53 15.73 -6.63 11.19
C ALA A 53 16.21 -7.98 10.62
N ALA A 54 17.01 -8.01 9.55
CA ALA A 54 17.54 -9.26 8.97
C ALA A 54 18.83 -9.74 9.65
N ALA A 55 18.78 -10.01 10.97
CA ALA A 55 19.81 -10.82 11.63
C ALA A 55 19.22 -12.20 11.97
N PRO A 56 19.86 -13.32 11.60
CA PRO A 56 19.28 -14.65 11.77
C PRO A 56 19.27 -15.06 13.25
N SER A 57 18.11 -15.44 13.76
CA SER A 57 18.01 -16.18 15.01
C SER A 57 18.25 -17.66 14.71
N HIS A 58 19.29 -18.23 15.28
CA HIS A 58 19.55 -19.68 15.26
C HIS A 58 18.44 -20.42 16.03
N ALA A 59 17.77 -21.33 15.37
CA ALA A 59 16.96 -22.36 16.01
C ALA A 59 17.62 -23.71 15.83
N ASP A 60 17.82 -24.36 16.97
CA ASP A 60 18.54 -25.61 17.20
C ASP A 60 17.78 -26.83 16.64
N SER A 61 18.53 -27.79 16.11
CA SER A 61 18.03 -28.99 15.47
C SER A 61 17.90 -30.16 16.47
N GLY A 62 16.70 -30.61 16.74
CA GLY A 62 16.39 -31.84 17.49
C GLY A 62 16.10 -33.03 16.57
N LYS A 63 16.74 -34.15 16.86
CA LYS A 63 16.80 -35.42 16.10
C LYS A 63 15.50 -36.20 16.01
N THR A 64 15.36 -36.91 14.90
CA THR A 64 14.42 -37.96 14.48
C THR A 64 14.32 -39.17 15.44
N PRO A 65 13.24 -39.95 15.34
CA PRO A 65 13.40 -41.39 15.13
C PRO A 65 12.67 -41.91 13.88
N THR A 66 13.37 -42.82 13.23
CA THR A 66 12.95 -43.69 12.14
C THR A 66 11.87 -44.65 12.54
N ASP A 67 10.83 -44.81 11.71
CA ASP A 67 10.18 -46.10 11.58
C ASP A 67 9.73 -46.38 10.14
N SER A 68 10.01 -47.59 9.69
CA SER A 68 9.91 -48.08 8.33
C SER A 68 8.56 -48.77 8.10
N THR A 69 7.76 -48.26 7.14
CA THR A 69 6.76 -49.11 6.43
C THR A 69 6.74 -48.66 4.97
N ALA A 70 7.31 -49.54 4.12
CA ALA A 70 7.23 -49.40 2.66
C ALA A 70 5.80 -49.74 2.22
N SER A 71 5.10 -48.75 1.67
CA SER A 71 3.89 -48.92 0.87
C SER A 71 4.09 -48.25 -0.47
N ALA A 72 3.75 -48.96 -1.54
CA ALA A 72 3.91 -48.50 -2.93
C ALA A 72 3.18 -47.17 -3.18
N ALA A 73 3.90 -46.07 -3.08
CA ALA A 73 3.45 -44.75 -3.48
C ALA A 73 3.74 -44.60 -4.97
N SER A 74 2.71 -44.40 -5.77
CA SER A 74 2.74 -43.85 -7.12
C SER A 74 3.78 -42.74 -7.18
N ALA A 75 4.72 -42.77 -8.12
CA ALA A 75 5.71 -41.72 -8.36
C ALA A 75 5.03 -40.43 -8.78
N ALA A 76 4.52 -39.67 -7.81
CA ALA A 76 4.29 -38.26 -8.00
C ALA A 76 5.67 -37.64 -8.26
N ALA A 77 5.87 -37.02 -9.43
CA ALA A 77 7.11 -36.30 -9.73
C ALA A 77 7.41 -35.36 -8.57
N ALA A 78 8.53 -35.52 -7.91
CA ALA A 78 8.95 -34.67 -6.81
C ALA A 78 8.97 -33.23 -7.33
N LEU A 79 8.27 -32.32 -6.65
CA LEU A 79 8.28 -30.91 -7.00
C LEU A 79 9.73 -30.39 -6.93
N PRO A 80 10.12 -29.44 -7.78
CA PRO A 80 11.44 -28.81 -7.72
C PRO A 80 11.67 -28.26 -6.30
N LYS A 81 12.91 -28.34 -5.78
CA LYS A 81 13.26 -27.89 -4.41
C LYS A 81 12.87 -26.44 -4.10
N TRP A 82 12.84 -25.57 -5.08
CA TRP A 82 12.43 -24.18 -4.88
C TRP A 82 10.94 -24.03 -4.47
N PHE A 83 10.14 -25.07 -4.69
CA PHE A 83 8.74 -25.09 -4.22
C PHE A 83 8.63 -25.13 -2.70
N ASP A 84 9.63 -25.69 -2.01
CA ASP A 84 9.68 -25.74 -0.56
C ASP A 84 9.97 -24.37 0.07
N GLU A 85 10.51 -23.42 -0.74
CA GLU A 85 10.82 -22.05 -0.34
C GLU A 85 9.70 -21.05 -0.73
N LEU A 86 8.68 -21.53 -1.48
CA LEU A 86 7.59 -20.68 -1.96
C LEU A 86 6.61 -20.37 -0.83
N ALA A 87 6.51 -19.10 -0.46
CA ALA A 87 5.48 -18.61 0.45
C ALA A 87 4.28 -18.06 -0.35
N VAL A 88 3.08 -18.40 0.09
CA VAL A 88 1.80 -17.89 -0.44
C VAL A 88 1.02 -17.33 0.72
N ASN A 89 0.66 -16.06 0.65
CA ASN A 89 -0.02 -15.33 1.70
C ASN A 89 -1.22 -14.59 1.13
N ALA A 90 -2.19 -14.28 1.98
CA ALA A 90 -3.41 -13.60 1.58
C ALA A 90 -3.80 -12.52 2.58
N PHE A 91 -4.38 -11.45 2.06
CA PHE A 91 -4.98 -10.37 2.84
C PHE A 91 -6.33 -10.00 2.25
N VAL A 92 -7.34 -9.79 3.10
CA VAL A 92 -8.66 -9.33 2.68
C VAL A 92 -9.13 -8.25 3.63
N SER A 93 -9.52 -7.11 3.08
CA SER A 93 -10.14 -5.99 3.81
C SER A 93 -11.53 -5.70 3.26
N THR A 94 -12.52 -5.65 4.15
CA THR A 94 -13.89 -5.28 3.82
C THR A 94 -14.37 -4.19 4.77
N ALA A 95 -15.17 -3.25 4.28
CA ALA A 95 -15.66 -2.16 5.10
C ALA A 95 -17.09 -1.73 4.75
N TYR A 96 -17.69 -1.01 5.68
CA TYR A 96 -18.84 -0.15 5.46
C TYR A 96 -18.51 1.24 5.97
N GLN A 97 -18.81 2.28 5.19
CA GLN A 97 -18.59 3.67 5.57
C GLN A 97 -19.84 4.49 5.26
N TYR A 98 -20.16 5.43 6.15
CA TYR A 98 -21.22 6.42 6.00
C TYR A 98 -20.65 7.83 6.12
N ASN A 99 -20.99 8.70 5.16
CA ASN A 99 -20.62 10.12 5.15
C ASN A 99 -21.84 10.98 5.49
N SER A 100 -21.75 11.79 6.54
CA SER A 100 -22.83 12.68 6.99
C SER A 100 -23.25 13.72 5.95
N ASN A 101 -22.36 14.08 5.02
CA ASN A 101 -22.67 14.98 3.90
C ASN A 101 -23.57 14.37 2.83
N ARG A 102 -23.70 13.03 2.77
CA ARG A 102 -24.50 12.31 1.79
C ARG A 102 -24.20 12.78 0.36
N PRO A 103 -22.98 12.65 -0.13
CA PRO A 103 -22.62 13.12 -1.45
C PRO A 103 -23.44 12.41 -2.52
N THR A 104 -24.02 13.16 -3.46
CA THR A 104 -24.87 12.60 -4.54
C THR A 104 -24.07 11.69 -5.50
N THR A 105 -22.77 11.79 -5.50
CA THR A 105 -21.84 10.91 -6.24
C THR A 105 -21.64 9.54 -5.60
N GLY A 106 -22.10 9.34 -4.34
CA GLY A 106 -21.81 8.14 -3.56
C GLY A 106 -20.34 8.01 -3.13
N THR A 107 -19.57 9.11 -3.23
CA THR A 107 -18.14 9.12 -2.89
C THR A 107 -17.76 10.24 -1.93
N SER A 108 -17.04 9.92 -0.88
CA SER A 108 -16.44 10.88 0.05
C SER A 108 -15.29 11.63 -0.63
N SER A 109 -15.26 12.95 -0.50
CA SER A 109 -14.24 13.80 -1.11
C SER A 109 -12.88 13.58 -0.45
N TYR A 110 -11.83 13.67 -1.25
CA TYR A 110 -10.42 13.58 -0.81
C TYR A 110 -10.08 12.29 -0.06
N ARG A 111 -10.66 11.18 -0.50
CA ARG A 111 -10.36 9.82 -0.06
C ARG A 111 -9.82 9.02 -1.24
N VAL A 112 -8.71 8.32 -1.05
CA VAL A 112 -8.11 7.49 -2.10
C VAL A 112 -8.47 6.02 -1.91
N PHE A 113 -8.58 5.55 -0.69
CA PHE A 113 -8.82 4.14 -0.38
C PHE A 113 -10.24 3.88 0.15
N ASP A 114 -10.72 4.74 1.04
CA ASP A 114 -11.98 4.64 1.77
C ASP A 114 -13.03 5.63 1.25
N PHE A 115 -13.24 5.68 -0.05
CA PHE A 115 -14.04 6.74 -0.69
C PHE A 115 -15.55 6.44 -0.80
N SER A 116 -15.98 5.17 -0.77
CA SER A 116 -17.39 4.82 -1.00
C SER A 116 -18.28 5.19 0.18
N ASP A 117 -19.33 5.97 -0.08
CA ASP A 117 -20.33 6.35 0.92
C ASP A 117 -21.50 5.37 0.94
N ASN A 118 -21.99 5.06 2.14
CA ASN A 118 -23.19 4.26 2.41
C ASN A 118 -23.19 2.91 1.66
N SER A 119 -22.06 2.24 1.64
CA SER A 119 -21.85 1.01 0.88
C SER A 119 -21.00 0.01 1.65
N PHE A 120 -21.33 -1.27 1.52
CA PHE A 120 -20.44 -2.35 1.87
C PHE A 120 -19.45 -2.57 0.71
N ASN A 121 -18.18 -2.60 1.03
CA ASN A 121 -17.08 -2.69 0.05
C ASN A 121 -16.17 -3.87 0.37
N LEU A 122 -15.72 -4.55 -0.66
CA LEU A 122 -14.45 -5.26 -0.65
C LEU A 122 -13.37 -4.20 -0.99
N ASP A 123 -12.67 -3.70 0.03
CA ASP A 123 -11.66 -2.66 -0.18
C ASP A 123 -10.49 -3.22 -0.98
N VAL A 124 -9.91 -4.33 -0.50
CA VAL A 124 -8.84 -5.05 -1.18
C VAL A 124 -8.85 -6.53 -0.81
N ALA A 125 -8.61 -7.38 -1.80
CA ALA A 125 -8.19 -8.76 -1.64
C ALA A 125 -6.83 -8.91 -2.33
N GLU A 126 -5.82 -9.35 -1.59
CA GLU A 126 -4.45 -9.50 -2.08
C GLU A 126 -3.98 -10.95 -1.92
N LEU A 127 -3.25 -11.42 -2.93
CA LEU A 127 -2.51 -12.67 -2.91
C LEU A 127 -1.04 -12.37 -3.17
N VAL A 128 -0.18 -12.74 -2.23
CA VAL A 128 1.27 -12.58 -2.33
C VAL A 128 1.92 -13.93 -2.57
N VAL A 129 2.73 -14.02 -3.61
CA VAL A 129 3.54 -15.19 -3.95
C VAL A 129 5.00 -14.77 -3.97
N GLN A 130 5.83 -15.38 -3.13
CA GLN A 130 7.21 -14.96 -2.99
C GLN A 130 8.19 -16.07 -2.64
N ILE A 131 9.44 -15.91 -3.07
CA ILE A 131 10.64 -16.54 -2.50
C ILE A 131 11.52 -15.41 -2.02
N ALA A 132 11.77 -15.35 -0.71
CA ALA A 132 12.53 -14.25 -0.11
C ALA A 132 14.05 -14.50 -0.27
N ALA A 133 14.78 -13.53 -0.83
CA ALA A 133 16.24 -13.49 -0.70
C ALA A 133 16.58 -13.03 0.73
N SER A 134 17.35 -13.83 1.49
CA SER A 134 17.59 -13.64 2.93
C SER A 134 19.05 -13.49 3.34
N LYS A 135 20.01 -13.90 2.51
CA LYS A 135 21.44 -13.88 2.80
C LYS A 135 22.27 -13.51 1.56
N PRO A 136 23.55 -13.14 1.70
CA PRO A 136 24.43 -12.89 0.56
C PRO A 136 24.47 -14.07 -0.43
N ASN A 137 24.45 -13.76 -1.71
CA ASN A 137 24.28 -14.64 -2.88
C ASN A 137 22.89 -15.28 -3.05
N ASP A 138 21.89 -14.88 -2.25
CA ASP A 138 20.51 -15.29 -2.48
C ASP A 138 19.85 -14.45 -3.57
N ALA A 139 18.97 -15.11 -4.32
CA ALA A 139 18.03 -14.49 -5.22
C ALA A 139 16.61 -14.86 -4.81
N GLY A 140 15.65 -13.98 -5.11
CA GLY A 140 14.25 -14.20 -4.81
C GLY A 140 13.37 -13.44 -5.77
N PHE A 141 12.06 -13.56 -5.59
CA PHE A 141 11.07 -12.76 -6.28
C PHE A 141 9.84 -12.55 -5.39
N ARG A 142 9.08 -11.54 -5.74
CA ARG A 142 7.78 -11.28 -5.14
C ARG A 142 6.79 -10.85 -6.21
N VAL A 143 5.54 -11.34 -6.08
CA VAL A 143 4.41 -10.96 -6.93
C VAL A 143 3.19 -10.79 -6.05
N ASP A 144 2.59 -9.59 -6.07
CA ASP A 144 1.38 -9.24 -5.33
C ASP A 144 0.25 -8.96 -6.31
N PHE A 145 -0.79 -9.78 -6.25
CA PHE A 145 -2.02 -9.59 -6.99
C PHE A 145 -3.05 -8.95 -6.08
N ALA A 146 -3.51 -7.75 -6.41
CA ALA A 146 -4.50 -7.01 -5.63
C ALA A 146 -5.78 -6.77 -6.45
N ALA A 147 -6.94 -6.95 -5.81
CA ALA A 147 -8.25 -6.67 -6.42
C ALA A 147 -9.16 -6.02 -5.37
N GLY A 148 -10.06 -5.14 -5.79
CA GLY A 148 -11.03 -4.51 -4.90
C GLY A 148 -11.39 -3.09 -5.27
N ASN A 149 -12.20 -2.47 -4.43
CA ASN A 149 -12.77 -1.15 -4.66
C ASN A 149 -11.71 -0.02 -4.60
N SER A 150 -10.67 -0.18 -3.78
CA SER A 150 -9.57 0.80 -3.65
C SER A 150 -8.64 0.82 -4.86
N ILE A 151 -8.55 -0.29 -5.61
CA ILE A 151 -7.58 -0.48 -6.69
C ILE A 151 -7.73 0.52 -7.84
N PRO A 152 -8.94 0.87 -8.33
CA PRO A 152 -9.09 1.85 -9.41
C PRO A 152 -8.51 3.22 -9.12
N GLN A 153 -8.46 3.64 -7.86
CA GLN A 153 -7.89 4.94 -7.48
C GLN A 153 -6.36 4.92 -7.51
N ILE A 154 -5.77 3.77 -7.15
CA ILE A 154 -4.31 3.56 -7.18
C ILE A 154 -3.85 3.40 -8.63
N THR A 155 -4.53 2.59 -9.43
CA THR A 155 -4.15 2.32 -10.83
C THR A 155 -4.32 3.53 -11.75
N LYS A 156 -5.21 4.47 -11.43
CA LYS A 156 -5.33 5.74 -12.17
C LYS A 156 -4.04 6.55 -12.17
N THR A 157 -3.31 6.50 -11.08
CA THR A 157 -2.04 7.24 -10.93
C THR A 157 -0.90 6.55 -11.68
N GLN A 158 -1.08 5.30 -12.12
CA GLN A 158 -0.06 4.49 -12.79
C GLN A 158 -0.16 4.52 -14.33
N ASP A 159 -0.79 5.54 -14.91
CA ASP A 159 -1.04 5.65 -16.36
C ASP A 159 -1.73 4.40 -16.95
N GLN A 160 -2.62 3.79 -16.17
CA GLN A 160 -3.40 2.61 -16.54
C GLN A 160 -4.90 2.94 -16.56
N ASN A 161 -5.67 2.13 -17.28
CA ASN A 161 -7.11 2.15 -17.16
C ASN A 161 -7.50 1.74 -15.74
N ALA A 162 -8.41 2.50 -15.11
CA ALA A 162 -8.91 2.17 -13.78
C ALA A 162 -9.60 0.79 -13.79
N ALA A 163 -8.91 -0.23 -13.29
CA ALA A 163 -9.39 -1.59 -13.17
C ALA A 163 -9.49 -1.99 -11.70
N GLN A 164 -10.37 -2.94 -11.38
CA GLN A 164 -10.46 -3.49 -10.02
C GLN A 164 -9.39 -4.57 -9.74
N PHE A 165 -8.38 -4.67 -10.58
CA PHE A 165 -7.26 -5.61 -10.44
C PHE A 165 -5.95 -4.91 -10.79
N ASP A 166 -4.93 -5.11 -9.98
CA ASP A 166 -3.57 -4.62 -10.19
C ASP A 166 -2.53 -5.70 -9.85
N LEU A 167 -1.44 -5.70 -10.60
CA LEU A 167 -0.19 -6.31 -10.20
C LEU A 167 0.54 -5.26 -9.33
N GLN A 168 0.21 -5.23 -8.04
CA GLN A 168 0.64 -4.15 -7.15
C GLN A 168 2.15 -4.13 -6.98
N GLN A 169 2.77 -5.30 -6.80
CA GLN A 169 4.21 -5.48 -6.82
C GLN A 169 4.60 -6.66 -7.70
N ALA A 170 5.68 -6.54 -8.42
CA ALA A 170 6.32 -7.64 -9.14
C ALA A 170 7.80 -7.30 -9.34
N PHE A 171 8.66 -7.91 -8.55
CA PHE A 171 10.10 -7.66 -8.63
C PHE A 171 10.93 -8.90 -8.33
N ALA A 172 12.12 -8.94 -8.90
CA ALA A 172 13.17 -9.89 -8.55
C ALA A 172 14.15 -9.23 -7.58
N SER A 173 14.67 -10.02 -6.65
CA SER A 173 15.64 -9.59 -5.64
C SER A 173 16.94 -10.37 -5.79
N TYR A 174 18.06 -9.70 -5.54
CA TYR A 174 19.38 -10.33 -5.39
C TYR A 174 20.17 -9.62 -4.29
N ILE A 175 20.83 -10.41 -3.42
CA ILE A 175 21.70 -9.86 -2.38
C ILE A 175 23.16 -10.14 -2.78
N ALA A 176 23.84 -9.11 -3.27
CA ALA A 176 25.27 -9.19 -3.58
C ALA A 176 26.09 -9.35 -2.30
N PRO A 177 27.16 -10.19 -2.30
CA PRO A 177 27.99 -10.47 -1.12
C PRO A 177 29.00 -9.33 -0.84
N LEU A 178 28.48 -8.11 -0.68
CA LEU A 178 29.26 -6.91 -0.37
C LEU A 178 28.92 -6.47 1.07
N GLY A 179 29.90 -6.58 1.98
CA GLY A 179 29.71 -6.25 3.39
C GLY A 179 28.61 -7.06 4.06
N SER A 180 27.59 -6.38 4.60
CA SER A 180 26.40 -7.00 5.20
C SER A 180 25.41 -7.57 4.17
N GLY A 181 25.63 -7.38 2.89
CA GLY A 181 24.78 -7.75 1.78
C GLY A 181 24.12 -6.52 1.14
N LEU A 182 24.52 -6.19 -0.09
CA LEU A 182 23.87 -5.14 -0.89
C LEU A 182 22.69 -5.76 -1.65
N ARG A 183 21.47 -5.39 -1.27
CA ARG A 183 20.25 -5.90 -1.88
C ARG A 183 19.85 -5.03 -3.07
N PHE A 184 19.54 -5.69 -4.17
CA PHE A 184 18.91 -5.10 -5.35
C PHE A 184 17.49 -5.66 -5.50
N ASP A 185 16.50 -4.79 -5.76
CA ASP A 185 15.17 -5.15 -6.20
C ASP A 185 14.92 -4.52 -7.57
N VAL A 186 14.46 -5.30 -8.56
CA VAL A 186 14.26 -4.86 -9.93
C VAL A 186 12.84 -5.23 -10.37
N GLY A 187 12.04 -4.24 -10.73
CA GLY A 187 10.65 -4.42 -11.13
C GLY A 187 9.73 -3.31 -10.63
N LYS A 188 8.46 -3.66 -10.33
CA LYS A 188 7.47 -2.77 -9.72
C LYS A 188 7.38 -3.03 -8.23
N PHE A 189 7.45 -1.98 -7.42
CA PHE A 189 7.38 -2.05 -5.96
C PHE A 189 6.66 -0.83 -5.38
N VAL A 190 6.13 -0.95 -4.16
CA VAL A 190 5.51 0.17 -3.44
C VAL A 190 6.53 1.22 -3.04
N THR A 191 6.06 2.45 -2.86
CA THR A 191 6.89 3.59 -2.46
C THR A 191 7.58 3.36 -1.11
N HIS A 192 8.73 4.00 -0.94
CA HIS A 192 9.48 4.05 0.32
C HIS A 192 9.05 5.21 1.24
N MET A 193 8.11 6.04 0.81
CA MET A 193 7.69 7.28 1.46
C MET A 193 6.42 7.08 2.30
N GLY A 194 6.26 7.91 3.33
CA GLY A 194 5.07 7.96 4.18
C GLY A 194 5.13 7.07 5.42
N TYR A 195 4.33 7.44 6.42
CA TYR A 195 4.11 6.65 7.64
C TYR A 195 3.07 5.54 7.42
N GLU A 196 2.05 5.81 6.62
CA GLU A 196 0.97 4.87 6.30
C GLU A 196 1.36 3.92 5.16
N LEU A 197 0.60 2.85 5.02
CA LEU A 197 0.81 1.79 4.03
C LEU A 197 -0.37 1.73 3.04
N ILE A 198 -0.10 1.28 1.82
CA ILE A 198 -1.08 0.58 1.02
C ILE A 198 -1.29 -0.76 1.72
N GLU A 199 -2.48 -0.97 2.33
CA GLU A 199 -2.73 -2.18 3.12
C GLU A 199 -2.70 -3.44 2.28
N GLY A 200 -2.09 -4.47 2.84
CA GLY A 200 -1.92 -5.77 2.25
C GLY A 200 -1.31 -6.75 3.25
N TYR A 201 -0.75 -7.83 2.76
CA TYR A 201 -0.10 -8.85 3.59
C TYR A 201 1.06 -8.27 4.43
N ASP A 202 1.81 -7.30 3.91
CA ASP A 202 2.93 -6.67 4.63
C ASP A 202 2.50 -5.87 5.87
N GLY A 203 1.23 -5.49 5.95
CA GLY A 203 0.69 -4.80 7.10
C GLY A 203 -0.58 -4.01 6.81
N TYR A 204 -1.10 -3.47 7.89
CA TYR A 204 -2.26 -2.59 7.88
C TYR A 204 -2.04 -1.41 8.82
N ASN A 205 -2.75 -0.30 8.55
CA ASN A 205 -2.68 0.89 9.37
C ASN A 205 -3.53 0.74 10.64
N ASP A 206 -3.21 1.49 11.68
CA ASP A 206 -4.05 1.50 12.89
C ASP A 206 -5.38 2.22 12.66
N ASN A 207 -5.39 3.26 11.81
CA ASN A 207 -6.59 3.90 11.30
C ASN A 207 -7.06 3.18 10.03
N TYR A 208 -8.37 3.05 9.84
CA TYR A 208 -8.94 2.47 8.62
C TYR A 208 -8.74 3.39 7.41
N SER A 209 -9.16 4.66 7.55
CA SER A 209 -8.93 5.66 6.50
C SER A 209 -7.45 6.08 6.45
N ARG A 210 -7.00 6.51 5.25
CA ARG A 210 -5.65 7.10 5.09
C ARG A 210 -5.72 8.61 5.29
N SER A 211 -4.59 9.18 5.72
CA SER A 211 -4.40 10.63 5.77
C SER A 211 -4.50 11.23 4.37
N ILE A 212 -4.85 12.50 4.29
CA ILE A 212 -4.77 13.30 3.06
C ILE A 212 -3.30 13.41 2.64
N LEU A 213 -2.40 13.54 3.62
CA LEU A 213 -0.96 13.57 3.40
C LEU A 213 -0.50 12.33 2.61
N PHE A 214 -0.82 11.11 3.06
CA PHE A 214 -0.48 9.89 2.36
C PHE A 214 -1.13 9.81 0.97
N GLY A 215 -2.39 10.24 0.86
CA GLY A 215 -3.15 10.14 -0.38
C GLY A 215 -2.73 11.13 -1.49
N TYR A 216 -2.16 12.26 -1.12
CA TYR A 216 -1.95 13.37 -2.05
C TYR A 216 -0.54 13.95 -2.07
N ALA A 217 0.27 13.79 -1.01
CA ALA A 217 1.59 14.39 -0.94
C ALA A 217 2.69 13.56 -1.60
N ILE A 218 2.54 12.23 -1.64
CA ILE A 218 3.58 11.25 -2.02
C ILE A 218 3.10 10.29 -3.11
N PRO A 219 3.99 9.60 -3.85
CA PRO A 219 3.62 8.51 -4.77
C PRO A 219 3.22 7.24 -4.03
N PHE A 220 2.61 6.27 -4.76
CA PHE A 220 2.23 4.96 -4.23
C PHE A 220 3.16 3.83 -4.70
N THR A 221 3.57 3.86 -5.97
CA THR A 221 4.34 2.78 -6.58
C THR A 221 5.42 3.30 -7.54
N HIS A 222 6.44 2.48 -7.73
CA HIS A 222 7.52 2.76 -8.66
C HIS A 222 7.86 1.55 -9.50
N THR A 223 8.39 1.76 -10.70
CA THR A 223 8.97 0.72 -11.54
C THR A 223 10.39 1.10 -11.89
N GLY A 224 11.35 0.25 -11.52
CA GLY A 224 12.76 0.54 -11.74
C GLY A 224 13.69 -0.40 -10.98
N VAL A 225 14.78 0.14 -10.50
CA VAL A 225 15.82 -0.56 -9.72
C VAL A 225 16.02 0.15 -8.40
N LYS A 226 16.03 -0.61 -7.33
CA LYS A 226 16.27 -0.16 -5.96
C LYS A 226 17.47 -0.91 -5.38
N ALA A 227 18.39 -0.20 -4.72
CA ALA A 227 19.54 -0.76 -4.02
C ALA A 227 19.49 -0.35 -2.55
N SER A 228 19.60 -1.33 -1.63
CA SER A 228 19.46 -1.12 -0.19
C SER A 228 20.63 -1.74 0.55
N TYR A 229 21.15 -1.03 1.56
CA TYR A 229 22.30 -1.48 2.34
C TYR A 229 22.17 -1.09 3.82
N ALA A 230 22.36 -2.08 4.70
CA ALA A 230 22.44 -1.85 6.15
C ALA A 230 23.92 -1.68 6.56
N PHE A 231 24.31 -0.46 6.91
CA PHE A 231 25.66 -0.13 7.40
C PHE A 231 25.89 -0.66 8.82
N SER A 232 24.84 -0.67 9.61
CA SER A 232 24.82 -1.18 10.99
C SER A 232 23.38 -1.46 11.43
N SER A 233 23.19 -1.96 12.65
CA SER A 233 21.85 -2.06 13.28
C SER A 233 21.17 -0.71 13.54
N LYS A 234 21.86 0.40 13.31
CA LYS A 234 21.35 1.76 13.57
C LYS A 234 21.21 2.62 12.32
N VAL A 235 21.86 2.23 11.23
CA VAL A 235 21.92 3.04 10.01
C VAL A 235 21.77 2.14 8.79
N ALA A 236 20.76 2.43 7.97
CA ALA A 236 20.61 1.82 6.65
C ALA A 236 20.30 2.91 5.61
N ALA A 237 20.62 2.66 4.35
CA ALA A 237 20.24 3.54 3.26
C ALA A 237 19.72 2.74 2.07
N MET A 238 18.89 3.43 1.26
CA MET A 238 18.38 2.94 0.01
C MET A 238 18.48 4.05 -1.04
N VAL A 239 18.78 3.66 -2.27
CA VAL A 239 18.66 4.52 -3.45
C VAL A 239 17.89 3.78 -4.53
N GLU A 240 17.15 4.51 -5.35
CA GLU A 240 16.40 3.94 -6.48
C GLU A 240 16.47 4.83 -7.71
N VAL A 241 16.37 4.20 -8.88
CA VAL A 241 16.18 4.86 -10.18
C VAL A 241 14.94 4.25 -10.80
N VAL A 242 13.94 5.10 -11.04
CA VAL A 242 12.60 4.67 -11.42
C VAL A 242 12.05 5.47 -12.60
N ASN A 243 10.96 4.99 -13.20
CA ASN A 243 10.29 5.66 -14.31
C ASN A 243 9.64 7.00 -13.91
N GLY A 244 9.35 7.19 -12.62
CA GLY A 244 8.72 8.40 -12.11
C GLY A 244 7.67 8.11 -11.04
N TRP A 245 6.83 9.10 -10.79
CA TRP A 245 5.74 9.11 -9.81
C TRP A 245 4.56 8.28 -10.31
N ASP A 246 4.31 7.12 -9.68
CA ASP A 246 3.22 6.21 -10.00
C ASP A 246 3.20 5.75 -11.48
N LEU A 247 4.35 5.64 -12.13
CA LEU A 247 4.46 5.28 -13.52
C LEU A 247 4.96 3.84 -13.70
N LEU A 248 4.12 2.98 -14.27
CA LEU A 248 4.54 1.66 -14.73
C LEU A 248 5.44 1.76 -15.97
N ARG A 249 5.09 2.68 -16.87
CA ARG A 249 5.85 3.01 -18.07
C ARG A 249 6.20 4.49 -18.02
N ASP A 250 7.45 4.80 -18.33
CA ASP A 250 7.91 6.19 -18.38
C ASP A 250 7.15 7.00 -19.43
N ASN A 251 6.68 8.19 -19.05
CA ASN A 251 5.92 9.10 -19.90
C ASN A 251 6.78 10.23 -20.51
N ASN A 252 8.09 10.24 -20.21
CA ASN A 252 9.11 11.14 -20.76
C ASN A 252 10.43 10.38 -20.97
N ARG A 253 11.58 11.03 -21.01
CA ARG A 253 12.92 10.38 -21.18
C ARG A 253 13.85 10.56 -19.98
N SER A 254 13.40 11.29 -18.96
CA SER A 254 14.11 11.50 -17.71
C SER A 254 13.72 10.43 -16.68
N LYS A 255 14.65 10.00 -15.84
CA LYS A 255 14.37 9.09 -14.74
C LYS A 255 14.27 9.86 -13.44
N SER A 256 13.39 9.41 -12.57
CA SER A 256 13.34 9.90 -11.19
C SER A 256 14.29 9.10 -10.32
N VAL A 257 14.89 9.78 -9.34
CA VAL A 257 15.79 9.19 -8.36
C VAL A 257 15.18 9.34 -6.99
N GLY A 258 15.13 8.26 -6.23
CA GLY A 258 14.70 8.25 -4.84
C GLY A 258 15.83 7.86 -3.89
N ALA A 259 15.74 8.30 -2.66
CA ALA A 259 16.67 7.95 -1.60
C ALA A 259 15.95 7.89 -0.24
N GLN A 260 16.42 6.96 0.61
CA GLN A 260 15.99 6.85 2.00
C GLN A 260 17.20 6.68 2.90
N LEU A 261 17.21 7.37 4.03
CA LEU A 261 18.12 7.13 5.14
C LEU A 261 17.30 6.72 6.38
N THR A 262 17.52 5.51 6.86
CA THR A 262 16.89 4.98 8.08
C THR A 262 17.87 5.08 9.24
N LEU A 263 17.43 5.70 10.33
CA LEU A 263 18.19 5.90 11.56
C LEU A 263 17.44 5.31 12.75
N THR A 264 18.13 4.49 13.56
CA THR A 264 17.63 3.96 14.83
C THR A 264 18.64 4.32 15.94
N PRO A 265 18.68 5.61 16.36
CA PRO A 265 19.70 6.10 17.29
C PRO A 265 19.62 5.42 18.67
N VAL A 266 18.40 5.14 19.11
CA VAL A 266 18.07 4.38 20.32
C VAL A 266 16.92 3.41 20.04
N ALA A 267 16.85 2.31 20.77
CA ALA A 267 15.89 1.22 20.49
C ALA A 267 14.43 1.65 20.30
N PRO A 268 13.85 2.61 21.09
CA PRO A 268 12.46 3.01 20.88
C PRO A 268 12.22 3.99 19.73
N LEU A 269 13.26 4.55 19.09
CA LEU A 269 13.12 5.61 18.09
C LEU A 269 13.67 5.17 16.74
N SER A 270 12.83 5.25 15.71
CA SER A 270 13.21 5.15 14.30
C SER A 270 12.89 6.45 13.58
N VAL A 271 13.80 6.93 12.71
CA VAL A 271 13.62 8.10 11.86
C VAL A 271 13.97 7.71 10.44
N LEU A 272 13.08 8.01 9.51
CA LEU A 272 13.27 7.82 8.07
C LEU A 272 13.29 9.20 7.41
N LEU A 273 14.33 9.45 6.62
CA LEU A 273 14.45 10.64 5.79
C LEU A 273 14.38 10.19 4.35
N ASN A 274 13.36 10.64 3.63
CA ASN A 274 13.03 10.20 2.29
C ASN A 274 13.08 11.38 1.32
N TRP A 275 13.45 11.10 0.09
CA TRP A 275 13.39 12.03 -1.01
C TRP A 275 13.15 11.29 -2.32
N ILE A 276 12.38 11.91 -3.22
CA ILE A 276 12.29 11.54 -4.62
C ILE A 276 12.28 12.80 -5.47
N GLY A 277 13.00 12.77 -6.61
CA GLY A 277 13.04 13.89 -7.53
C GLY A 277 13.26 13.45 -8.97
N GLY A 278 12.57 14.12 -9.90
CA GLY A 278 12.65 13.87 -11.33
C GLY A 278 11.62 14.66 -12.12
N ALA A 279 11.66 14.56 -13.45
CA ALA A 279 10.64 15.13 -14.30
C ALA A 279 9.42 14.20 -14.36
N GLU A 280 8.22 14.76 -14.09
CA GLU A 280 6.99 13.96 -13.94
C GLU A 280 5.91 14.35 -14.97
N ILE A 281 6.15 15.36 -15.78
CA ILE A 281 5.22 15.81 -16.82
C ILE A 281 5.46 15.00 -18.10
N ALA A 282 4.38 14.51 -18.70
CA ALA A 282 4.45 13.75 -19.95
C ALA A 282 5.10 14.56 -21.08
N ASN A 283 6.09 13.95 -21.76
CA ASN A 283 6.89 14.56 -22.83
C ASN A 283 7.73 15.78 -22.42
N ASP A 284 7.90 16.03 -21.12
CA ASP A 284 8.79 17.05 -20.57
C ASP A 284 9.89 16.41 -19.73
N ASN A 285 11.16 16.71 -20.05
CA ASN A 285 12.33 16.16 -19.37
C ASN A 285 12.99 17.19 -18.42
N HIS A 286 12.39 18.35 -18.23
CA HIS A 286 13.01 19.50 -17.57
C HIS A 286 12.25 19.98 -16.34
N THR A 287 10.93 19.85 -16.33
CA THR A 287 10.09 20.27 -15.20
C THR A 287 10.20 19.24 -14.09
N ASN A 288 11.01 19.55 -13.10
CA ASN A 288 11.28 18.66 -11.98
C ASN A 288 10.24 18.81 -10.88
N ARG A 289 9.80 17.68 -10.36
CA ARG A 289 9.10 17.54 -9.09
C ARG A 289 10.08 16.98 -8.05
N ASN A 290 10.07 17.55 -6.85
CA ASN A 290 10.83 17.04 -5.71
C ASN A 290 9.89 16.89 -4.52
N VAL A 291 10.04 15.79 -3.77
CA VAL A 291 9.32 15.57 -2.51
C VAL A 291 10.30 15.12 -1.45
N PHE A 292 10.23 15.76 -0.31
CA PHE A 292 10.92 15.40 0.91
C PHE A 292 9.90 14.91 1.92
N ASP A 293 10.17 13.76 2.52
CA ASP A 293 9.32 13.13 3.52
C ASP A 293 10.17 12.77 4.75
N VAL A 294 9.62 13.01 5.92
CA VAL A 294 10.25 12.65 7.20
C VAL A 294 9.25 11.85 8.02
N VAL A 295 9.63 10.65 8.39
CA VAL A 295 8.85 9.80 9.30
C VAL A 295 9.64 9.59 10.59
N ALA A 296 9.00 9.82 11.74
CA ALA A 296 9.56 9.47 13.05
C ALA A 296 8.57 8.55 13.79
N ILE A 297 9.07 7.44 14.31
CA ILE A 297 8.30 6.45 15.07
C ILE A 297 8.94 6.28 16.44
N LEU A 298 8.18 6.53 17.50
CA LEU A 298 8.62 6.38 18.88
C LEU A 298 7.75 5.33 19.59
N LYS A 299 8.37 4.25 20.07
CA LYS A 299 7.73 3.19 20.87
C LYS A 299 8.27 3.19 22.29
N PRO A 300 7.85 4.13 23.17
CA PRO A 300 8.39 4.26 24.52
C PRO A 300 8.08 3.07 25.42
N THR A 301 7.00 2.35 25.11
CA THR A 301 6.60 1.10 25.78
C THR A 301 6.15 0.07 24.73
N ARG A 302 5.87 -1.16 25.16
CA ARG A 302 5.31 -2.21 24.28
C ARG A 302 3.86 -1.94 23.85
N THR A 303 3.16 -1.05 24.57
CA THR A 303 1.73 -0.78 24.36
C THR A 303 1.46 0.58 23.73
N LEU A 304 2.46 1.47 23.67
CA LEU A 304 2.29 2.84 23.21
C LEU A 304 3.24 3.13 22.03
N THR A 305 2.65 3.59 20.92
CA THR A 305 3.38 4.04 19.74
C THR A 305 2.96 5.46 19.39
N PHE A 306 3.93 6.31 19.11
CA PHE A 306 3.73 7.61 18.48
C PHE A 306 4.36 7.61 17.09
N GLY A 307 3.71 8.28 16.15
CA GLY A 307 4.21 8.51 14.81
C GLY A 307 4.07 9.98 14.44
N VAL A 308 5.00 10.46 13.63
CA VAL A 308 4.91 11.76 12.95
C VAL A 308 5.36 11.56 11.51
N ASN A 309 4.61 12.13 10.57
CA ASN A 309 4.98 12.21 9.17
C ASN A 309 4.88 13.66 8.72
N GLY A 310 5.88 14.17 8.00
CA GLY A 310 5.89 15.50 7.44
C GLY A 310 6.41 15.49 6.02
N ASP A 311 5.66 16.11 5.09
CA ASP A 311 5.98 16.18 3.67
C ASP A 311 6.13 17.61 3.20
N TYR A 312 7.05 17.83 2.26
CA TYR A 312 7.18 19.03 1.47
C TYR A 312 7.44 18.66 0.01
N GLY A 313 6.55 19.11 -0.88
CA GLY A 313 6.67 18.90 -2.31
C GLY A 313 6.72 20.20 -3.08
N ILE A 314 7.47 20.20 -4.19
CA ILE A 314 7.62 21.32 -5.12
C ILE A 314 7.70 20.80 -6.56
N GLU A 315 6.97 21.41 -7.47
CA GLU A 315 7.03 21.14 -8.91
C GLU A 315 7.26 22.46 -9.67
N ASN A 316 8.38 22.52 -10.40
CA ASN A 316 8.85 23.75 -10.98
C ASN A 316 7.91 24.30 -12.07
N GLY A 317 7.61 25.59 -12.02
CA GLY A 317 6.88 26.31 -13.08
C GLY A 317 5.42 25.86 -13.30
N THR A 318 4.83 25.05 -12.39
CA THR A 318 3.50 24.44 -12.59
C THR A 318 2.39 25.05 -11.75
N SER A 319 2.65 26.16 -11.04
CA SER A 319 1.61 26.85 -10.30
C SER A 319 0.49 27.34 -11.22
N ILE A 320 -0.74 26.95 -10.91
CA ILE A 320 -1.94 27.43 -11.63
C ILE A 320 -2.49 28.73 -11.03
N VAL A 321 -2.11 29.06 -9.79
CA VAL A 321 -2.48 30.31 -9.13
C VAL A 321 -1.57 31.44 -9.58
N ASN A 322 -0.26 31.19 -9.74
CA ASN A 322 0.76 32.13 -10.19
C ASN A 322 1.54 31.55 -11.36
N PRO A 323 1.05 31.68 -12.62
CA PRO A 323 1.67 31.09 -13.79
C PRO A 323 3.16 31.44 -13.91
N GLY A 324 4.00 30.45 -14.11
CA GLY A 324 5.47 30.58 -14.18
C GLY A 324 6.19 30.45 -12.83
N SER A 325 5.46 30.37 -11.73
CA SER A 325 6.00 30.03 -10.41
C SER A 325 5.87 28.53 -10.14
N ASP A 326 6.57 28.04 -9.11
CA ASP A 326 6.52 26.66 -8.70
C ASP A 326 5.22 26.35 -7.95
N ALA A 327 4.63 25.17 -8.21
CA ALA A 327 3.56 24.64 -7.38
C ALA A 327 4.15 23.98 -6.13
N THR A 328 3.55 24.26 -4.97
CA THR A 328 4.04 23.74 -3.70
C THR A 328 2.92 23.13 -2.84
N TRP A 329 3.26 22.08 -2.11
CA TRP A 329 2.39 21.46 -1.11
C TRP A 329 3.20 21.00 0.09
N LYS A 330 2.56 20.96 1.24
CA LYS A 330 3.20 20.52 2.49
C LYS A 330 2.15 20.04 3.50
N GLY A 331 2.55 19.20 4.41
CA GLY A 331 1.68 18.77 5.48
C GLY A 331 2.42 18.07 6.60
N ILE A 332 1.69 17.85 7.67
CA ILE A 332 2.14 17.09 8.81
C ILE A 332 0.99 16.27 9.37
N ALA A 333 1.26 15.01 9.69
CA ALA A 333 0.34 14.10 10.36
C ALA A 333 0.98 13.55 11.63
N GLY A 334 0.22 13.52 12.72
CA GLY A 334 0.58 12.93 14.00
C GLY A 334 -0.29 11.73 14.31
N TYR A 335 0.31 10.67 14.86
CA TYR A 335 -0.33 9.39 15.17
C TYR A 335 -0.05 8.99 16.60
N ALA A 336 -1.03 8.40 17.26
CA ALA A 336 -0.84 7.78 18.57
C ALA A 336 -1.67 6.48 18.64
N THR A 337 -1.04 5.37 19.02
CA THR A 337 -1.71 4.08 19.19
C THR A 337 -1.43 3.54 20.58
N LEU A 338 -2.49 3.14 21.27
CA LEU A 338 -2.44 2.53 22.60
C LEU A 338 -3.10 1.16 22.57
N ALA A 339 -2.31 0.10 22.81
CA ALA A 339 -2.83 -1.23 23.10
C ALA A 339 -3.28 -1.29 24.56
N LEU A 340 -4.60 -1.25 24.80
CA LEU A 340 -5.20 -1.32 26.13
C LEU A 340 -5.16 -2.75 26.69
N THR A 341 -5.27 -3.74 25.82
CA THR A 341 -5.10 -5.17 26.12
C THR A 341 -4.41 -5.86 24.95
N ASN A 342 -4.15 -7.16 25.05
CA ASN A 342 -3.64 -7.96 23.92
C ASN A 342 -4.62 -8.06 22.73
N LYS A 343 -5.89 -7.66 22.92
CA LYS A 343 -6.95 -7.75 21.90
C LYS A 343 -7.56 -6.41 21.53
N PHE A 344 -7.48 -5.41 22.40
CA PHE A 344 -8.13 -4.13 22.18
C PHE A 344 -7.11 -2.99 22.14
N SER A 345 -7.18 -2.19 21.10
CA SER A 345 -6.36 -1.00 20.91
C SER A 345 -7.22 0.18 20.48
N VAL A 346 -6.66 1.36 20.64
CA VAL A 346 -7.21 2.62 20.12
C VAL A 346 -6.13 3.37 19.39
N ALA A 347 -6.49 3.99 18.27
CA ALA A 347 -5.60 4.82 17.49
C ALA A 347 -6.21 6.22 17.29
N LEU A 348 -5.35 7.21 17.29
CA LEU A 348 -5.65 8.61 16.98
C LEU A 348 -4.76 9.06 15.83
N ARG A 349 -5.32 9.85 14.93
CA ARG A 349 -4.58 10.62 13.94
C ARG A 349 -5.12 12.04 13.90
N GLY A 350 -4.21 13.00 13.69
CA GLY A 350 -4.56 14.37 13.36
C GLY A 350 -3.57 14.89 12.33
N GLU A 351 -4.06 15.57 11.31
CA GLU A 351 -3.23 16.13 10.24
C GLU A 351 -3.66 17.52 9.79
N THR A 352 -2.72 18.20 9.14
CA THR A 352 -3.01 19.36 8.30
C THR A 352 -2.21 19.27 7.00
N PHE A 353 -2.86 19.54 5.89
CA PHE A 353 -2.30 19.53 4.55
C PHE A 353 -2.58 20.87 3.85
N HIS A 354 -1.54 21.49 3.33
CA HIS A 354 -1.59 22.75 2.59
C HIS A 354 -1.20 22.52 1.14
N ASP A 355 -2.15 22.70 0.25
CA ASP A 355 -1.94 22.72 -1.20
C ASP A 355 -1.97 24.19 -1.63
N GLU A 356 -0.80 24.82 -1.73
CA GLU A 356 -0.67 26.27 -1.92
C GLU A 356 -1.22 26.72 -3.29
N ASP A 357 -1.25 25.80 -4.25
CA ASP A 357 -1.64 26.06 -5.64
C ASP A 357 -2.89 25.27 -6.06
N GLY A 358 -3.44 24.43 -5.20
CA GLY A 358 -4.60 23.60 -5.50
C GLY A 358 -4.34 22.51 -6.55
N VAL A 359 -3.09 22.18 -6.80
CA VAL A 359 -2.68 21.20 -7.83
C VAL A 359 -2.87 19.76 -7.36
N ARG A 360 -2.57 19.50 -6.08
CA ARG A 360 -2.66 18.14 -5.53
C ARG A 360 -4.08 17.71 -5.22
N LEU A 361 -4.89 18.62 -4.68
CA LEU A 361 -6.32 18.39 -4.38
C LEU A 361 -7.23 18.66 -5.59
N GLY A 362 -6.69 19.23 -6.67
CA GLY A 362 -7.47 19.58 -7.87
C GLY A 362 -8.48 20.71 -7.63
N THR A 363 -8.26 21.56 -6.63
CA THR A 363 -9.16 22.67 -6.29
C THR A 363 -8.96 23.89 -7.19
N GLY A 364 -7.80 23.98 -7.86
CA GLY A 364 -7.44 25.13 -8.69
C GLY A 364 -7.15 26.42 -7.91
N THR A 365 -7.21 26.38 -6.60
CA THR A 365 -6.95 27.48 -5.68
C THR A 365 -6.31 26.94 -4.41
N LYS A 366 -5.59 27.79 -3.69
CA LYS A 366 -5.01 27.43 -2.40
C LYS A 366 -6.04 26.77 -1.47
N ALA A 367 -5.74 25.57 -1.01
CA ALA A 367 -6.59 24.83 -0.09
C ALA A 367 -5.78 24.34 1.12
N THR A 368 -6.39 24.43 2.29
CA THR A 368 -5.88 23.82 3.52
C THR A 368 -6.93 22.88 4.06
N VAL A 369 -6.55 21.62 4.28
CA VAL A 369 -7.42 20.60 4.86
C VAL A 369 -6.80 20.10 6.14
N SER A 370 -7.62 19.95 7.19
CA SER A 370 -7.22 19.33 8.46
C SER A 370 -8.21 18.24 8.83
N GLU A 371 -7.73 17.22 9.53
CA GLU A 371 -8.59 16.15 10.02
C GLU A 371 -8.20 15.67 11.40
N GLY A 372 -9.19 15.00 12.06
CA GLY A 372 -9.01 14.23 13.26
C GLY A 372 -9.74 12.89 13.14
N THR A 373 -9.03 11.81 13.45
CA THR A 373 -9.54 10.42 13.32
C THR A 373 -9.34 9.66 14.63
N PHE A 374 -10.38 8.92 15.03
CA PHE A 374 -10.36 8.00 16.16
C PHE A 374 -10.79 6.61 15.72
N THR A 375 -9.98 5.59 16.03
CA THR A 375 -10.18 4.21 15.58
C THR A 375 -9.98 3.22 16.74
N PRO A 376 -11.04 2.73 17.39
CA PRO A 376 -10.98 1.53 18.21
C PRO A 376 -10.84 0.29 17.33
N ALA A 377 -10.02 -0.67 17.80
CA ALA A 377 -9.81 -1.93 17.10
C ALA A 377 -9.87 -3.13 18.08
N TYR A 378 -10.43 -4.24 17.59
CA TYR A 378 -10.54 -5.47 18.34
C TYR A 378 -10.02 -6.66 17.53
N LYS A 379 -9.01 -7.33 18.07
CA LYS A 379 -8.37 -8.52 17.50
C LYS A 379 -9.12 -9.78 17.99
N PHE A 380 -9.93 -10.37 17.12
CA PHE A 380 -10.66 -11.61 17.45
C PHE A 380 -9.71 -12.79 17.54
N THR A 381 -8.86 -12.94 16.53
CA THR A 381 -7.81 -13.97 16.42
C THR A 381 -6.54 -13.33 15.88
N ASP A 382 -5.46 -14.07 15.70
CA ASP A 382 -4.25 -13.58 15.05
C ASP A 382 -4.46 -13.23 13.57
N HIS A 383 -5.55 -13.73 12.98
CA HIS A 383 -5.88 -13.55 11.56
C HIS A 383 -7.06 -12.60 11.33
N VAL A 384 -7.79 -12.17 12.36
CA VAL A 384 -9.03 -11.38 12.20
C VAL A 384 -9.02 -10.17 13.10
N LEU A 385 -9.07 -8.98 12.49
CA LEU A 385 -9.15 -7.68 13.15
C LEU A 385 -10.42 -6.94 12.72
N LEU A 386 -11.14 -6.36 13.69
CA LEU A 386 -12.23 -5.40 13.47
C LEU A 386 -11.75 -4.02 13.87
N ARG A 387 -11.98 -3.02 13.01
CA ARG A 387 -11.79 -1.58 13.33
C ARG A 387 -13.13 -0.86 13.20
N GLY A 388 -13.46 -0.01 14.17
CA GLY A 388 -14.47 1.03 14.01
C GLY A 388 -13.76 2.36 13.82
N GLU A 389 -14.33 3.32 13.08
CA GLU A 389 -13.66 4.61 12.88
C GLU A 389 -14.66 5.76 12.85
N VAL A 390 -14.28 6.89 13.44
CA VAL A 390 -14.92 8.19 13.24
C VAL A 390 -13.84 9.16 12.79
N ARG A 391 -14.09 9.86 11.68
CA ARG A 391 -13.20 10.88 11.15
C ARG A 391 -13.97 12.16 10.84
N TYR A 392 -13.35 13.29 11.20
CA TYR A 392 -13.83 14.63 10.90
C TYR A 392 -12.80 15.39 10.09
N ASP A 393 -13.20 15.85 8.91
CA ASP A 393 -12.39 16.69 8.03
C ASP A 393 -12.94 18.11 8.01
N THR A 394 -12.06 19.10 7.90
CA THR A 394 -12.42 20.51 7.69
C THR A 394 -11.45 21.16 6.69
N ALA A 395 -11.92 22.16 5.96
CA ALA A 395 -11.12 22.91 5.03
C ALA A 395 -11.38 24.43 5.16
N ASN A 396 -10.42 25.23 4.68
CA ASN A 396 -10.52 26.68 4.67
C ASN A 396 -11.50 27.23 3.61
N GLN A 397 -12.08 26.35 2.78
CA GLN A 397 -13.07 26.66 1.76
C GLN A 397 -13.98 25.46 1.49
N PRO A 398 -15.19 25.64 0.92
CA PRO A 398 -16.10 24.55 0.62
C PRO A 398 -15.55 23.68 -0.52
N ILE A 399 -15.04 22.49 -0.19
CA ILE A 399 -14.48 21.51 -1.14
C ILE A 399 -15.05 20.11 -1.00
N PHE A 400 -15.75 19.81 0.10
CA PHE A 400 -16.35 18.50 0.34
C PHE A 400 -17.75 18.44 -0.28
N ALA A 401 -18.01 17.44 -1.11
CA ALA A 401 -19.33 17.21 -1.71
C ALA A 401 -20.40 16.99 -0.64
N LYS A 402 -21.55 17.69 -0.75
CA LYS A 402 -22.67 17.62 0.17
C LYS A 402 -23.97 17.80 -0.58
N GLN A 403 -24.77 16.71 -0.76
CA GLN A 403 -26.13 16.77 -1.34
C GLN A 403 -26.24 17.66 -2.60
N GLY A 404 -25.28 17.54 -3.52
CA GLY A 404 -25.23 18.36 -4.74
C GLY A 404 -24.64 19.77 -4.58
N THR A 405 -24.18 20.13 -3.39
CA THR A 405 -23.46 21.38 -3.08
C THR A 405 -22.07 21.06 -2.53
N LEU A 406 -21.33 22.06 -2.08
CA LEU A 406 -20.07 21.91 -1.39
C LEU A 406 -20.18 22.36 0.07
N SER A 407 -19.36 21.77 0.94
CA SER A 407 -19.20 22.07 2.36
C SER A 407 -17.72 22.24 2.70
N ASP A 408 -17.44 23.00 3.72
CA ASP A 408 -16.10 23.11 4.35
C ASP A 408 -15.82 21.99 5.35
N LYS A 409 -16.77 21.07 5.55
CA LYS A 409 -16.70 19.99 6.56
C LYS A 409 -17.22 18.68 6.00
N GLN A 410 -16.66 17.57 6.51
CA GLN A 410 -17.10 16.21 6.23
C GLN A 410 -16.91 15.36 7.49
N THR A 411 -17.89 14.52 7.83
CA THR A 411 -17.74 13.52 8.91
C THR A 411 -18.05 12.15 8.34
N THR A 412 -17.17 11.20 8.57
CA THR A 412 -17.40 9.80 8.19
C THR A 412 -17.37 8.89 9.42
N VAL A 413 -18.19 7.85 9.39
CA VAL A 413 -18.22 6.78 10.39
C VAL A 413 -18.15 5.46 9.63
N GLY A 414 -17.29 4.56 10.05
CA GLY A 414 -17.08 3.29 9.35
C GLY A 414 -16.76 2.14 10.28
N ALA A 415 -16.89 0.94 9.72
CA ALA A 415 -16.40 -0.30 10.30
C ALA A 415 -15.67 -1.10 9.22
N ASN A 416 -14.56 -1.71 9.59
CA ASN A 416 -13.70 -2.46 8.68
C ASN A 416 -13.27 -3.77 9.33
N VAL A 417 -13.26 -4.84 8.56
CA VAL A 417 -12.76 -6.15 8.97
C VAL A 417 -11.61 -6.56 8.06
N ILE A 418 -10.51 -6.98 8.68
CA ILE A 418 -9.32 -7.49 8.02
C ILE A 418 -9.16 -8.98 8.31
N PHE A 419 -8.79 -9.73 7.28
CA PHE A 419 -8.29 -11.10 7.35
C PHE A 419 -6.86 -11.14 6.79
N VAL A 420 -5.92 -11.73 7.55
CA VAL A 420 -4.52 -11.92 7.15
C VAL A 420 -4.15 -13.39 7.30
N TYR A 421 -3.56 -13.96 6.26
CA TYR A 421 -3.12 -15.35 6.23
C TYR A 421 -1.75 -15.53 5.62
#